data_1222cf4bf3da47a98660c5a0fb61e9c3
#
_entry.id   1222cf4bf3da47a98660c5a0fb61e9c3
#
_cell.length_a   1.000
_cell.length_b   1.000
_cell.length_c   1.000
_cell.angle_alpha   90.00
_cell.angle_beta   90.00
_cell.angle_gamma   90.00
#
_symmetry.space_group_name_H-M   'P 1'
#
loop_
_entity.id
_entity.type
_entity.pdbx_description
1 polymer ?
#
loop_
_entity_poly.entity_id
_entity_poly.type
_entity_poly.pdbx_seq_one_letter_code
_entity_poly.pdbx_strand_id
1 'polypeptide(L)'
;MYTKELFTKKSGGTLPQLVSAQTENQQSRYVVQKILEYREMGVPLEEMAVLFRSSFHSFDLEIELTKANIPFLKFGGFKFIETAHVKDVIAYLRILENPRDVISWNRILLLIDGVGPRTAEKVVDDILKRRVGLAKEFKEAVTATTKFWMDYGNYPDNVCKLFNMLKDIAAPNISPAEKTFHILQYYEPILRARYEDHLKRKKDLDTFQNITERYKAIDELLTDLALEPPNESIVDIESPGPETEYLTLSTIHSAKGLEWNTVFVIYALEGRFPTLRSAATDEEMEEERRLMYVACTRAKEHLIITYPMNIYDHESGLILTKPSRFIEGIGENLLEPWVVE
;
A
#
# COMPACT_ATOMS: atom_id res chain seq x y z
N MET A 1 -6.43 -42.78 1.95
CA MET A 1 -5.66 -41.59 2.35
C MET A 1 -4.33 -41.69 1.64
N TYR A 2 -4.02 -40.85 0.65
CA TYR A 2 -2.73 -40.87 -0.02
C TYR A 2 -1.72 -40.15 0.88
N THR A 3 -0.77 -40.85 1.43
CA THR A 3 0.40 -40.29 2.12
C THR A 3 1.37 -39.78 1.05
N LYS A 4 1.50 -38.48 0.90
CA LYS A 4 2.50 -37.87 0.03
C LYS A 4 3.80 -37.74 0.83
N GLU A 5 4.81 -38.51 0.49
CA GLU A 5 6.16 -38.31 1.02
C GLU A 5 6.84 -37.13 0.30
N LEU A 6 7.27 -36.14 1.07
CA LEU A 6 8.07 -35.02 0.58
C LEU A 6 9.53 -35.46 0.53
N PHE A 7 10.15 -35.28 -0.62
CA PHE A 7 11.58 -35.58 -0.77
C PHE A 7 12.26 -34.49 -1.59
N THR A 8 13.55 -34.31 -1.38
CA THR A 8 14.40 -33.47 -2.22
C THR A 8 15.59 -34.29 -2.72
N LYS A 9 16.04 -34.01 -3.92
CA LYS A 9 17.29 -34.55 -4.48
C LYS A 9 18.50 -33.65 -4.23
N LYS A 10 18.25 -32.46 -3.64
CA LYS A 10 19.32 -31.53 -3.30
C LYS A 10 20.01 -31.97 -2.01
N SER A 11 21.35 -31.93 -2.04
CA SER A 11 22.21 -32.12 -0.88
C SER A 11 22.75 -30.77 -0.43
N GLY A 12 22.41 -30.34 0.78
CA GLY A 12 22.82 -29.03 1.31
C GLY A 12 21.80 -27.93 0.99
N GLY A 13 22.10 -26.71 1.38
CA GLY A 13 21.28 -25.50 1.22
C GLY A 13 21.46 -24.60 2.43
N THR A 14 20.96 -23.36 2.33
CA THR A 14 20.86 -22.42 3.47
C THR A 14 19.58 -22.70 4.22
N LEU A 15 19.60 -22.53 5.54
CA LEU A 15 18.37 -22.56 6.32
C LEU A 15 17.45 -21.41 5.91
N PRO A 16 16.13 -21.65 5.86
CA PRO A 16 15.19 -20.54 5.73
C PRO A 16 15.35 -19.53 6.88
N GLN A 17 15.19 -18.26 6.60
CA GLN A 17 15.30 -17.20 7.59
C GLN A 17 13.92 -16.74 8.06
N LEU A 18 13.76 -16.55 9.38
CA LEU A 18 12.60 -15.92 9.99
C LEU A 18 13.01 -14.56 10.54
N VAL A 19 12.51 -13.52 9.96
CA VAL A 19 12.93 -12.14 10.24
C VAL A 19 11.80 -11.35 10.87
N SER A 20 12.03 -10.87 12.09
CA SER A 20 11.12 -9.95 12.77
C SER A 20 11.56 -8.50 12.55
N ALA A 21 10.63 -7.64 12.22
CA ALA A 21 10.80 -6.20 12.07
C ALA A 21 9.91 -5.44 13.06
N GLN A 22 10.33 -4.30 13.57
CA GLN A 22 9.53 -3.51 14.51
C GLN A 22 8.26 -2.94 13.85
N THR A 23 8.39 -2.55 12.57
CA THR A 23 7.31 -1.91 11.81
C THR A 23 7.19 -2.52 10.41
N GLU A 24 6.06 -2.26 9.75
CA GLU A 24 5.85 -2.57 8.34
C GLU A 24 6.94 -1.96 7.45
N ASN A 25 7.30 -0.69 7.69
CA ASN A 25 8.32 0.00 6.90
C ASN A 25 9.72 -0.61 7.08
N GLN A 26 10.09 -1.00 8.30
CA GLN A 26 11.34 -1.72 8.52
C GLN A 26 11.37 -3.06 7.78
N GLN A 27 10.24 -3.81 7.78
CA GLN A 27 10.12 -5.03 7.00
C GLN A 27 10.36 -4.76 5.51
N SER A 28 9.69 -3.75 4.95
CA SER A 28 9.81 -3.39 3.54
C SER A 28 11.24 -2.97 3.16
N ARG A 29 11.87 -2.13 3.98
CA ARG A 29 13.26 -1.70 3.77
C ARG A 29 14.25 -2.86 3.87
N TYR A 30 14.05 -3.78 4.82
CA TYR A 30 14.86 -4.98 4.94
C TYR A 30 14.74 -5.85 3.68
N VAL A 31 13.52 -6.08 3.19
CA VAL A 31 13.29 -6.85 1.95
C VAL A 31 13.98 -6.20 0.77
N VAL A 32 13.85 -4.87 0.60
CA VAL A 32 14.53 -4.11 -0.46
C VAL A 32 16.04 -4.27 -0.36
N GLN A 33 16.61 -4.11 0.82
CA GLN A 33 18.04 -4.28 1.05
C GLN A 33 18.51 -5.69 0.67
N LYS A 34 17.78 -6.73 1.08
CA LYS A 34 18.11 -8.13 0.76
C LYS A 34 18.00 -8.42 -0.74
N ILE A 35 17.04 -7.85 -1.44
CA ILE A 35 16.93 -7.95 -2.90
C ILE A 35 18.19 -7.37 -3.56
N LEU A 36 18.67 -6.21 -3.12
CA LEU A 36 19.90 -5.60 -3.64
C LEU A 36 21.12 -6.46 -3.32
N GLU A 37 21.24 -7.01 -2.10
CA GLU A 37 22.32 -7.92 -1.72
C GLU A 37 22.35 -9.18 -2.62
N TYR A 38 21.20 -9.83 -2.85
CA TYR A 38 21.14 -10.99 -3.75
C TYR A 38 21.46 -10.62 -5.19
N ARG A 39 21.06 -9.44 -5.65
CA ARG A 39 21.41 -8.94 -6.97
C ARG A 39 22.92 -8.72 -7.11
N GLU A 40 23.58 -8.17 -6.08
CA GLU A 40 25.05 -8.05 -6.03
C GLU A 40 25.75 -9.41 -6.02
N MET A 41 25.13 -10.44 -5.44
CA MET A 41 25.62 -11.85 -5.50
C MET A 41 25.36 -12.51 -6.85
N GLY A 42 24.72 -11.83 -7.81
CA GLY A 42 24.49 -12.31 -9.17
C GLY A 42 23.15 -13.03 -9.38
N VAL A 43 22.21 -12.93 -8.43
CA VAL A 43 20.82 -13.42 -8.63
C VAL A 43 20.04 -12.35 -9.38
N PRO A 44 19.54 -12.60 -10.61
CA PRO A 44 18.78 -11.63 -11.36
C PRO A 44 17.40 -11.39 -10.75
N LEU A 45 16.81 -10.20 -10.97
CA LEU A 45 15.52 -9.81 -10.35
C LEU A 45 14.37 -10.75 -10.72
N GLU A 46 14.34 -11.28 -11.95
CA GLU A 46 13.32 -12.23 -12.41
C GLU A 46 13.39 -13.60 -11.70
N GLU A 47 14.52 -13.93 -11.07
CA GLU A 47 14.68 -15.10 -10.22
C GLU A 47 14.37 -14.82 -8.74
N MET A 48 13.80 -13.64 -8.44
CA MET A 48 13.34 -13.27 -7.10
C MET A 48 11.85 -12.99 -7.09
N ALA A 49 11.18 -13.37 -5.99
CA ALA A 49 9.77 -13.05 -5.79
C ALA A 49 9.47 -12.65 -4.35
N VAL A 50 8.53 -11.72 -4.20
CA VAL A 50 7.91 -11.41 -2.91
C VAL A 50 6.47 -11.90 -2.92
N LEU A 51 6.15 -12.79 -2.00
CA LEU A 51 4.84 -13.42 -1.88
C LEU A 51 4.10 -12.89 -0.66
N PHE A 52 2.81 -12.64 -0.83
CA PHE A 52 1.95 -12.12 0.23
C PHE A 52 0.54 -12.73 0.17
N ARG A 53 -0.13 -12.77 1.33
CA ARG A 53 -1.48 -13.34 1.44
C ARG A 53 -2.55 -12.43 0.83
N SER A 54 -2.43 -11.14 0.99
CA SER A 54 -3.36 -10.12 0.49
C SER A 54 -2.64 -9.00 -0.21
N SER A 55 -3.24 -8.42 -1.26
CA SER A 55 -2.62 -7.41 -2.11
C SER A 55 -2.14 -6.18 -1.35
N PHE A 56 -2.87 -5.75 -0.32
CA PHE A 56 -2.51 -4.58 0.48
C PHE A 56 -1.25 -4.77 1.34
N HIS A 57 -0.82 -6.01 1.59
CA HIS A 57 0.43 -6.29 2.30
C HIS A 57 1.69 -5.85 1.53
N SER A 58 1.59 -5.63 0.22
CA SER A 58 2.73 -5.16 -0.59
C SER A 58 2.83 -3.64 -0.71
N PHE A 59 1.85 -2.89 -0.21
CA PHE A 59 1.74 -1.45 -0.53
C PHE A 59 2.92 -0.63 -0.02
N ASP A 60 3.34 -0.84 1.22
CA ASP A 60 4.53 -0.17 1.75
C ASP A 60 5.80 -0.59 1.00
N LEU A 61 5.90 -1.87 0.67
CA LEU A 61 7.02 -2.40 -0.11
C LEU A 61 7.07 -1.81 -1.53
N GLU A 62 5.93 -1.61 -2.19
CA GLU A 62 5.88 -0.99 -3.52
C GLU A 62 6.50 0.42 -3.51
N ILE A 63 6.24 1.20 -2.45
CA ILE A 63 6.83 2.52 -2.27
C ILE A 63 8.36 2.41 -2.07
N GLU A 64 8.82 1.51 -1.21
CA GLU A 64 10.26 1.35 -0.93
C GLU A 64 11.03 0.78 -2.14
N LEU A 65 10.43 -0.13 -2.92
CA LEU A 65 11.00 -0.62 -4.19
C LEU A 65 11.13 0.51 -5.22
N THR A 66 10.10 1.35 -5.32
CA THR A 66 10.09 2.51 -6.23
C THR A 66 11.19 3.51 -5.83
N LYS A 67 11.33 3.83 -4.54
CA LYS A 67 12.41 4.68 -4.02
C LYS A 67 13.81 4.12 -4.32
N ALA A 68 13.95 2.79 -4.22
CA ALA A 68 15.20 2.11 -4.52
C ALA A 68 15.44 1.91 -6.02
N ASN A 69 14.54 2.40 -6.89
CA ASN A 69 14.60 2.24 -8.34
C ASN A 69 14.68 0.76 -8.79
N ILE A 70 13.94 -0.11 -8.10
CA ILE A 70 13.83 -1.54 -8.43
C ILE A 70 12.54 -1.76 -9.22
N PRO A 71 12.62 -2.17 -10.50
CA PRO A 71 11.45 -2.46 -11.31
C PRO A 71 10.76 -3.75 -10.84
N PHE A 72 9.42 -3.73 -10.82
CA PHE A 72 8.64 -4.89 -10.40
C PHE A 72 7.35 -5.06 -11.19
N LEU A 73 6.92 -6.31 -11.32
CA LEU A 73 5.60 -6.71 -11.81
C LEU A 73 4.76 -7.27 -10.68
N LYS A 74 3.49 -6.82 -10.60
CA LYS A 74 2.56 -7.29 -9.56
C LYS A 74 1.47 -8.17 -10.16
N PHE A 75 1.32 -9.36 -9.57
CA PHE A 75 0.31 -10.34 -9.92
C PHE A 75 -0.69 -10.55 -8.75
N GLY A 76 -1.96 -10.66 -9.08
CA GLY A 76 -3.03 -10.85 -8.09
C GLY A 76 -3.53 -9.57 -7.44
N GLY A 77 -3.48 -8.43 -8.16
CA GLY A 77 -4.02 -7.15 -7.76
C GLY A 77 -3.41 -5.99 -8.55
N PHE A 78 -4.01 -4.81 -8.42
CA PHE A 78 -3.46 -3.59 -9.02
C PHE A 78 -2.33 -3.04 -8.15
N LYS A 79 -1.43 -2.26 -8.75
CA LYS A 79 -0.49 -1.44 -7.97
C LYS A 79 -1.27 -0.49 -7.07
N PHE A 80 -0.78 -0.27 -5.87
CA PHE A 80 -1.47 0.49 -4.83
C PHE A 80 -1.93 1.88 -5.30
N ILE A 81 -0.99 2.66 -5.82
CA ILE A 81 -1.25 4.03 -6.29
C ILE A 81 -2.15 4.10 -7.53
N GLU A 82 -2.34 2.99 -8.25
CA GLU A 82 -3.16 2.94 -9.46
C GLU A 82 -4.64 2.70 -9.16
N THR A 83 -4.98 2.25 -7.96
CA THR A 83 -6.36 1.96 -7.59
C THR A 83 -7.20 3.24 -7.48
N ALA A 84 -8.44 3.19 -7.98
CA ALA A 84 -9.29 4.38 -8.10
C ALA A 84 -9.52 5.09 -6.76
N HIS A 85 -9.84 4.33 -5.69
CA HIS A 85 -10.14 4.87 -4.36
C HIS A 85 -8.91 5.49 -3.68
N VAL A 86 -7.70 4.96 -3.93
CA VAL A 86 -6.45 5.55 -3.43
C VAL A 86 -6.15 6.84 -4.20
N LYS A 87 -6.30 6.83 -5.53
CA LYS A 87 -6.18 8.05 -6.35
C LYS A 87 -7.18 9.14 -5.91
N ASP A 88 -8.38 8.74 -5.47
CA ASP A 88 -9.37 9.69 -4.95
C ASP A 88 -8.83 10.37 -3.68
N VAL A 89 -8.34 9.60 -2.71
CA VAL A 89 -7.77 10.15 -1.46
C VAL A 89 -6.52 11.00 -1.71
N ILE A 90 -5.62 10.55 -2.58
CA ILE A 90 -4.44 11.34 -2.99
C ILE A 90 -4.86 12.67 -3.61
N ALA A 91 -5.97 12.73 -4.36
CA ALA A 91 -6.44 13.97 -4.96
C ALA A 91 -6.83 15.03 -3.90
N TYR A 92 -7.42 14.62 -2.75
CA TYR A 92 -7.66 15.55 -1.63
C TYR A 92 -6.35 16.09 -1.04
N LEU A 93 -5.34 15.25 -0.88
CA LEU A 93 -4.03 15.69 -0.37
C LEU A 93 -3.33 16.62 -1.36
N ARG A 94 -3.41 16.34 -2.66
CA ARG A 94 -2.82 17.18 -3.72
C ARG A 94 -3.41 18.58 -3.74
N ILE A 95 -4.71 18.74 -3.56
CA ILE A 95 -5.33 20.08 -3.52
C ILE A 95 -5.01 20.85 -2.23
N LEU A 96 -4.72 20.18 -1.12
CA LEU A 96 -4.24 20.82 0.09
C LEU A 96 -2.83 21.39 -0.11
N GLU A 97 -1.97 20.68 -0.83
CA GLU A 97 -0.62 21.12 -1.17
C GLU A 97 -0.63 22.12 -2.33
N ASN A 98 -1.30 21.78 -3.40
CA ASN A 98 -1.46 22.65 -4.58
C ASN A 98 -2.93 22.88 -4.93
N PRO A 99 -3.58 23.91 -4.37
CA PRO A 99 -4.96 24.25 -4.68
C PRO A 99 -5.23 24.71 -6.13
N ARG A 100 -4.21 24.72 -7.01
CA ARG A 100 -4.34 24.93 -8.46
C ARG A 100 -4.40 23.63 -9.27
N ASP A 101 -4.36 22.49 -8.61
CA ASP A 101 -4.46 21.20 -9.28
C ASP A 101 -5.89 20.96 -9.79
N VAL A 102 -6.14 21.44 -11.02
CA VAL A 102 -7.44 21.32 -11.70
C VAL A 102 -7.87 19.85 -11.86
N ILE A 103 -6.91 18.95 -12.09
CA ILE A 103 -7.19 17.53 -12.29
C ILE A 103 -7.72 16.93 -11.00
N SER A 104 -7.04 17.18 -9.90
CA SER A 104 -7.47 16.71 -8.57
C SER A 104 -8.82 17.32 -8.16
N TRP A 105 -9.05 18.62 -8.42
CA TRP A 105 -10.35 19.23 -8.18
C TRP A 105 -11.48 18.56 -8.95
N ASN A 106 -11.33 18.41 -10.27
CA ASN A 106 -12.34 17.73 -11.07
C ASN A 106 -12.60 16.31 -10.57
N ARG A 107 -11.55 15.58 -10.18
CA ARG A 107 -11.68 14.24 -9.66
C ARG A 107 -12.57 14.20 -8.41
N ILE A 108 -12.28 15.01 -7.39
CA ILE A 108 -13.02 14.96 -6.13
C ILE A 108 -14.42 15.57 -6.23
N LEU A 109 -14.62 16.61 -7.05
CA LEU A 109 -15.93 17.22 -7.25
C LEU A 109 -16.88 16.26 -7.96
N LEU A 110 -16.42 15.49 -8.93
CA LEU A 110 -17.22 14.48 -9.64
C LEU A 110 -17.54 13.22 -8.80
N LEU A 111 -16.96 13.09 -7.61
CA LEU A 111 -17.35 12.08 -6.63
C LEU A 111 -18.60 12.47 -5.83
N ILE A 112 -18.93 13.77 -5.79
CA ILE A 112 -20.03 14.30 -5.01
C ILE A 112 -21.35 14.07 -5.76
N ASP A 113 -22.33 13.47 -5.11
CA ASP A 113 -23.64 13.24 -5.68
C ASP A 113 -24.29 14.56 -6.14
N GLY A 114 -24.89 14.56 -7.33
CA GLY A 114 -25.49 15.73 -7.95
C GLY A 114 -24.50 16.76 -8.54
N VAL A 115 -23.19 16.53 -8.46
CA VAL A 115 -22.18 17.38 -9.11
C VAL A 115 -21.76 16.80 -10.46
N GLY A 116 -22.26 17.39 -11.51
CA GLY A 116 -21.87 17.05 -12.88
C GLY A 116 -20.68 17.89 -13.40
N PRO A 117 -20.15 17.56 -14.60
CA PRO A 117 -18.97 18.23 -15.17
C PRO A 117 -19.12 19.77 -15.24
N ARG A 118 -20.29 20.30 -15.62
CA ARG A 118 -20.53 21.75 -15.68
C ARG A 118 -20.44 22.43 -14.32
N THR A 119 -20.95 21.78 -13.28
CA THR A 119 -20.87 22.30 -11.91
C THR A 119 -19.44 22.25 -11.39
N ALA A 120 -18.72 21.14 -11.65
CA ALA A 120 -17.33 20.99 -11.29
C ALA A 120 -16.46 22.07 -11.97
N GLU A 121 -16.62 22.28 -13.28
CA GLU A 121 -15.91 23.32 -14.04
C GLU A 121 -16.15 24.71 -13.44
N LYS A 122 -17.41 25.06 -13.14
CA LYS A 122 -17.75 26.34 -12.51
C LYS A 122 -17.06 26.52 -11.15
N VAL A 123 -17.08 25.47 -10.32
CA VAL A 123 -16.41 25.50 -9.00
C VAL A 123 -14.91 25.71 -9.15
N VAL A 124 -14.28 24.98 -10.07
CA VAL A 124 -12.84 25.09 -10.37
C VAL A 124 -12.49 26.50 -10.87
N ASP A 125 -13.27 27.02 -11.82
CA ASP A 125 -13.08 28.37 -12.32
C ASP A 125 -13.16 29.44 -11.24
N ASP A 126 -14.12 29.30 -10.33
CA ASP A 126 -14.27 30.24 -9.21
C ASP A 126 -13.10 30.13 -8.23
N ILE A 127 -12.59 28.92 -7.96
CA ILE A 127 -11.40 28.69 -7.16
C ILE A 127 -10.18 29.39 -7.77
N LEU A 128 -9.98 29.22 -9.09
CA LEU A 128 -8.84 29.80 -9.81
C LEU A 128 -8.90 31.33 -9.86
N LYS A 129 -10.10 31.91 -10.08
CA LYS A 129 -10.33 33.38 -10.13
C LYS A 129 -10.07 34.04 -8.78
N ARG A 130 -10.54 33.45 -7.68
CA ARG A 130 -10.36 33.98 -6.30
C ARG A 130 -8.88 34.06 -5.92
N ARG A 131 -8.04 33.14 -6.39
CA ARG A 131 -6.60 33.13 -6.10
C ARG A 131 -5.78 34.17 -6.87
N VAL A 132 -6.24 34.64 -8.02
CA VAL A 132 -5.55 35.71 -8.76
C VAL A 132 -5.49 37.02 -7.94
N GLY A 133 -6.50 37.28 -7.09
CA GLY A 133 -6.49 38.40 -6.13
C GLY A 133 -5.53 38.23 -4.94
N LEU A 134 -5.27 36.99 -4.53
CA LEU A 134 -4.45 36.66 -3.34
C LEU A 134 -2.95 36.50 -3.65
N ALA A 135 -2.58 36.26 -4.91
CA ALA A 135 -1.19 36.05 -5.32
C ALA A 135 -0.26 37.26 -5.07
N LYS A 136 -0.80 38.47 -4.87
CA LYS A 136 -0.04 39.67 -4.50
C LYS A 136 0.32 39.74 -3.01
N GLU A 137 -0.38 39.00 -2.15
CA GLU A 137 -0.21 39.03 -0.68
C GLU A 137 0.54 37.76 -0.14
N PHE A 138 1.00 36.87 -1.00
CA PHE A 138 1.51 35.52 -0.64
C PHE A 138 2.88 35.50 0.05
N LYS A 139 3.49 36.62 0.37
CA LYS A 139 4.73 36.68 1.16
C LYS A 139 4.52 36.62 2.70
N GLU A 140 3.24 36.65 3.17
CA GLU A 140 2.88 36.54 4.58
C GLU A 140 1.95 35.31 4.80
N ALA A 141 2.50 34.12 4.65
CA ALA A 141 1.85 32.91 4.19
C ALA A 141 0.97 32.13 5.18
N VAL A 142 0.82 32.46 6.45
CA VAL A 142 0.07 31.62 7.41
C VAL A 142 -1.42 31.98 7.49
N THR A 143 -1.76 33.26 7.29
CA THR A 143 -3.15 33.78 7.34
C THR A 143 -3.91 33.61 6.00
N ALA A 144 -3.21 33.46 4.90
CA ALA A 144 -3.79 33.38 3.55
C ALA A 144 -4.48 32.02 3.28
N THR A 145 -3.96 30.93 3.83
CA THR A 145 -4.52 29.59 3.62
C THR A 145 -5.92 29.45 4.21
N THR A 146 -6.15 30.03 5.39
CA THR A 146 -7.46 29.98 6.07
C THR A 146 -8.49 30.86 5.37
N LYS A 147 -8.09 32.03 4.81
CA LYS A 147 -8.98 32.92 4.04
C LYS A 147 -9.42 32.29 2.71
N PHE A 148 -8.60 31.44 2.10
CA PHE A 148 -8.93 30.77 0.85
C PHE A 148 -10.16 29.86 0.99
N TRP A 149 -10.31 29.18 2.11
CA TRP A 149 -11.41 28.25 2.39
C TRP A 149 -12.67 28.94 2.94
N MET A 150 -12.67 30.26 3.10
CA MET A 150 -13.82 31.02 3.59
C MET A 150 -14.77 31.41 2.45
N ASP A 151 -16.09 31.26 2.71
CA ASP A 151 -17.21 31.77 1.90
C ASP A 151 -17.50 31.03 0.60
N TYR A 152 -18.02 29.80 0.75
CA TYR A 152 -18.57 28.98 -0.33
C TYR A 152 -20.10 28.75 -0.19
N GLY A 153 -20.79 29.59 0.57
CA GLY A 153 -22.24 29.45 0.87
C GLY A 153 -23.19 29.52 -0.33
N ASN A 154 -22.66 29.84 -1.53
CA ASN A 154 -23.43 29.89 -2.79
C ASN A 154 -23.47 28.54 -3.55
N TYR A 155 -22.82 27.50 -3.02
CA TYR A 155 -22.82 26.16 -3.61
C TYR A 155 -23.80 25.23 -2.91
N PRO A 156 -24.18 24.10 -3.55
CA PRO A 156 -24.98 23.06 -2.90
C PRO A 156 -24.33 22.56 -1.60
N ASP A 157 -25.16 22.15 -0.63
CA ASP A 157 -24.73 21.75 0.72
C ASP A 157 -23.62 20.67 0.71
N ASN A 158 -23.67 19.74 -0.22
CA ASN A 158 -22.69 18.69 -0.36
C ASN A 158 -21.30 19.22 -0.80
N VAL A 159 -21.27 20.25 -1.64
CA VAL A 159 -20.03 20.96 -2.01
C VAL A 159 -19.54 21.80 -0.83
N CYS A 160 -20.44 22.47 -0.10
CA CYS A 160 -20.08 23.21 1.11
C CYS A 160 -19.47 22.29 2.18
N LYS A 161 -19.97 21.06 2.34
CA LYS A 161 -19.38 20.06 3.25
C LYS A 161 -17.93 19.71 2.88
N LEU A 162 -17.64 19.55 1.58
CA LEU A 162 -16.26 19.34 1.11
C LEU A 162 -15.35 20.51 1.51
N PHE A 163 -15.77 21.74 1.24
CA PHE A 163 -14.96 22.92 1.58
C PHE A 163 -14.77 23.10 3.08
N ASN A 164 -15.78 22.81 3.90
CA ASN A 164 -15.64 22.86 5.35
C ASN A 164 -14.61 21.84 5.84
N MET A 165 -14.69 20.59 5.39
CA MET A 165 -13.72 19.56 5.72
C MET A 165 -12.29 19.99 5.31
N LEU A 166 -12.10 20.47 4.06
CA LEU A 166 -10.79 20.93 3.60
C LEU A 166 -10.26 22.12 4.40
N LYS A 167 -11.14 23.06 4.79
CA LYS A 167 -10.79 24.19 5.65
C LYS A 167 -10.28 23.73 7.01
N ASP A 168 -10.98 22.77 7.63
CA ASP A 168 -10.65 22.27 8.95
C ASP A 168 -9.26 21.61 8.98
N ILE A 169 -8.87 20.94 7.89
CA ILE A 169 -7.59 20.24 7.79
C ILE A 169 -6.48 21.00 7.05
N ALA A 170 -6.75 22.21 6.54
CA ALA A 170 -5.78 23.01 5.80
C ALA A 170 -4.65 23.58 6.68
N ALA A 171 -4.83 23.60 7.99
CA ALA A 171 -3.85 24.16 8.92
C ALA A 171 -2.49 23.42 8.83
N PRO A 172 -1.35 24.16 8.85
CA PRO A 172 -0.01 23.57 8.65
C PRO A 172 0.45 22.70 9.82
N ASN A 173 -0.15 22.89 11.01
CA ASN A 173 0.17 22.11 12.21
C ASN A 173 -0.53 20.74 12.27
N ILE A 174 -1.43 20.44 11.33
CA ILE A 174 -2.11 19.14 11.22
C ILE A 174 -1.23 18.22 10.41
N SER A 175 -0.88 17.04 10.98
CA SER A 175 -0.01 16.06 10.34
C SER A 175 -0.66 15.44 9.08
N PRO A 176 0.12 14.88 8.14
CA PRO A 176 -0.41 14.14 6.99
C PRO A 176 -1.36 13.02 7.41
N ALA A 177 -1.05 12.29 8.48
CA ALA A 177 -1.89 11.22 9.01
C ALA A 177 -3.24 11.73 9.49
N GLU A 178 -3.27 12.83 10.25
CA GLU A 178 -4.50 13.44 10.74
C GLU A 178 -5.35 14.01 9.60
N LYS A 179 -4.73 14.66 8.62
CA LYS A 179 -5.42 15.11 7.39
C LYS A 179 -6.04 13.92 6.64
N THR A 180 -5.29 12.85 6.46
CA THR A 180 -5.77 11.63 5.80
C THR A 180 -6.93 11.02 6.57
N PHE A 181 -6.87 10.94 7.89
CA PHE A 181 -7.95 10.43 8.73
C PHE A 181 -9.27 11.19 8.49
N HIS A 182 -9.25 12.53 8.49
CA HIS A 182 -10.43 13.34 8.22
C HIS A 182 -10.94 13.19 6.78
N ILE A 183 -10.05 13.09 5.81
CA ILE A 183 -10.40 12.80 4.41
C ILE A 183 -11.10 11.44 4.32
N LEU A 184 -10.58 10.40 4.96
CA LEU A 184 -11.18 9.07 4.94
C LEU A 184 -12.57 9.05 5.59
N GLN A 185 -12.77 9.76 6.70
CA GLN A 185 -14.09 9.91 7.30
C GLN A 185 -15.10 10.59 6.35
N TYR A 186 -14.67 11.65 5.65
CA TYR A 186 -15.49 12.31 4.64
C TYR A 186 -15.77 11.41 3.44
N TYR A 187 -14.79 10.65 3.00
CA TYR A 187 -14.85 9.80 1.80
C TYR A 187 -15.60 8.48 2.04
N GLU A 188 -15.68 7.96 3.26
CA GLU A 188 -16.31 6.66 3.55
C GLU A 188 -17.75 6.52 3.03
N PRO A 189 -18.67 7.49 3.20
CA PRO A 189 -20.00 7.40 2.60
C PRO A 189 -19.98 7.35 1.06
N ILE A 190 -19.06 8.06 0.43
CA ILE A 190 -18.87 8.08 -1.02
C ILE A 190 -18.38 6.71 -1.49
N LEU A 191 -17.39 6.13 -0.79
CA LEU A 191 -16.85 4.80 -1.07
C LEU A 191 -17.95 3.73 -1.02
N ARG A 192 -18.79 3.76 0.02
CA ARG A 192 -19.92 2.82 0.20
C ARG A 192 -20.97 2.94 -0.90
N ALA A 193 -21.28 4.15 -1.32
CA ALA A 193 -22.27 4.40 -2.35
C ALA A 193 -21.77 3.99 -3.75
N ARG A 194 -20.44 4.05 -3.98
CA ARG A 194 -19.84 3.89 -5.30
C ARG A 194 -19.34 2.49 -5.60
N TYR A 195 -18.97 1.71 -4.56
CA TYR A 195 -18.30 0.42 -4.73
C TYR A 195 -18.98 -0.69 -3.92
N GLU A 196 -19.42 -1.75 -4.60
CA GLU A 196 -19.96 -2.94 -3.92
C GLU A 196 -18.91 -3.62 -3.03
N ASP A 197 -17.62 -3.59 -3.45
CA ASP A 197 -16.48 -4.14 -2.73
C ASP A 197 -15.86 -3.14 -1.74
N HIS A 198 -16.65 -2.17 -1.23
CA HIS A 198 -16.18 -1.08 -0.35
C HIS A 198 -15.43 -1.57 0.90
N LEU A 199 -15.80 -2.73 1.47
CA LEU A 199 -15.09 -3.30 2.62
C LEU A 199 -13.66 -3.73 2.29
N LYS A 200 -13.42 -4.25 1.08
CA LYS A 200 -12.07 -4.57 0.61
C LYS A 200 -11.26 -3.30 0.38
N ARG A 201 -11.85 -2.32 -0.28
CA ARG A 201 -11.20 -1.02 -0.56
C ARG A 201 -10.91 -0.22 0.70
N LYS A 202 -11.74 -0.38 1.74
CA LYS A 202 -11.49 0.23 3.04
C LYS A 202 -10.16 -0.28 3.64
N LYS A 203 -9.86 -1.57 3.54
CA LYS A 203 -8.57 -2.13 4.00
C LYS A 203 -7.36 -1.51 3.29
N ASP A 204 -7.49 -1.26 1.99
CA ASP A 204 -6.46 -0.54 1.23
C ASP A 204 -6.27 0.88 1.78
N LEU A 205 -7.38 1.58 2.10
CA LEU A 205 -7.33 2.93 2.66
C LEU A 205 -6.84 2.96 4.11
N ASP A 206 -7.15 1.96 4.93
CA ASP A 206 -6.59 1.81 6.28
C ASP A 206 -5.06 1.62 6.21
N THR A 207 -4.58 0.85 5.23
CA THR A 207 -3.14 0.72 4.97
C THR A 207 -2.53 2.04 4.51
N PHE A 208 -3.23 2.79 3.64
CA PHE A 208 -2.79 4.14 3.25
C PHE A 208 -2.67 5.07 4.45
N GLN A 209 -3.63 5.03 5.37
CA GLN A 209 -3.58 5.79 6.63
C GLN A 209 -2.30 5.49 7.42
N ASN A 210 -1.98 4.20 7.62
CA ASN A 210 -0.76 3.80 8.33
C ASN A 210 0.52 4.29 7.62
N ILE A 211 0.53 4.24 6.28
CA ILE A 211 1.65 4.77 5.48
C ILE A 211 1.85 6.27 5.75
N THR A 212 0.76 7.04 5.86
CA THR A 212 0.86 8.50 6.07
C THR A 212 1.42 8.89 7.45
N GLU A 213 1.37 8.01 8.45
CA GLU A 213 1.87 8.27 9.81
C GLU A 213 3.38 8.52 9.86
N ARG A 214 4.14 8.00 8.91
CA ARG A 214 5.60 8.16 8.85
C ARG A 214 6.07 9.47 8.23
N TYR A 215 5.17 10.23 7.60
CA TYR A 215 5.50 11.49 6.93
C TYR A 215 5.21 12.68 7.84
N LYS A 216 6.10 13.66 7.81
CA LYS A 216 5.95 14.92 8.55
C LYS A 216 5.26 16.01 7.74
N ALA A 217 5.36 15.92 6.41
CA ALA A 217 4.80 16.88 5.47
C ALA A 217 4.09 16.18 4.29
N ILE A 218 3.08 16.84 3.71
CA ILE A 218 2.31 16.29 2.58
C ILE A 218 3.18 16.21 1.32
N ASP A 219 4.03 17.19 1.09
CA ASP A 219 4.93 17.25 -0.08
C ASP A 219 5.89 16.05 -0.12
N GLU A 220 6.44 15.64 1.03
CA GLU A 220 7.25 14.42 1.14
C GLU A 220 6.45 13.18 0.73
N LEU A 221 5.24 13.02 1.28
CA LEU A 221 4.34 11.92 0.93
C LEU A 221 4.00 11.92 -0.56
N LEU A 222 3.58 13.07 -1.09
CA LEU A 222 3.19 13.18 -2.50
C LEU A 222 4.38 12.98 -3.45
N THR A 223 5.59 13.38 -3.05
CA THR A 223 6.81 13.13 -3.81
C THR A 223 7.07 11.63 -3.90
N ASP A 224 7.06 10.91 -2.78
CA ASP A 224 7.25 9.47 -2.76
C ASP A 224 6.19 8.70 -3.58
N LEU A 225 4.93 9.15 -3.50
CA LEU A 225 3.83 8.56 -4.27
C LEU A 225 3.85 8.93 -5.76
N ALA A 226 4.56 10.00 -6.13
CA ALA A 226 4.70 10.42 -7.53
C ALA A 226 5.88 9.75 -8.24
N LEU A 227 6.77 9.07 -7.51
CA LEU A 227 7.84 8.30 -8.13
C LEU A 227 7.21 7.16 -8.94
N GLU A 228 7.58 7.06 -10.19
CA GLU A 228 7.22 5.92 -11.03
C GLU A 228 8.35 4.89 -10.95
N PRO A 229 8.03 3.59 -10.83
CA PRO A 229 9.07 2.58 -10.94
C PRO A 229 9.73 2.71 -12.31
N PRO A 230 11.05 2.45 -12.40
CA PRO A 230 11.75 2.47 -13.67
C PRO A 230 11.13 1.43 -14.60
N ASN A 231 10.85 1.86 -15.81
CA ASN A 231 10.09 1.18 -16.85
C ASN A 231 8.57 1.27 -16.73
N GLU A 232 7.99 1.69 -17.85
CA GLU A 232 6.57 1.88 -18.08
C GLU A 232 5.73 0.75 -17.47
N SER A 233 4.63 1.13 -16.87
CA SER A 233 3.62 0.21 -16.33
C SER A 233 3.30 -0.87 -17.37
N ILE A 234 3.85 -2.05 -17.19
CA ILE A 234 3.64 -3.21 -18.09
C ILE A 234 2.22 -3.79 -17.83
N VAL A 235 1.22 -2.92 -17.73
CA VAL A 235 -0.19 -3.35 -17.74
C VAL A 235 -0.64 -3.69 -19.15
N ASP A 236 0.03 -3.16 -20.17
CA ASP A 236 -0.32 -3.30 -21.60
C ASP A 236 0.67 -4.15 -22.42
N ILE A 237 1.69 -4.76 -21.80
CA ILE A 237 2.63 -5.61 -22.51
C ILE A 237 2.27 -7.07 -22.25
N GLU A 238 1.71 -7.74 -23.26
CA GLU A 238 1.49 -9.19 -23.26
C GLU A 238 2.76 -10.01 -23.00
N SER A 239 3.95 -9.39 -23.09
CA SER A 239 5.25 -9.95 -22.66
C SER A 239 6.29 -8.83 -22.52
N PRO A 240 7.01 -8.72 -21.38
CA PRO A 240 8.15 -7.81 -21.26
C PRO A 240 9.20 -8.14 -22.32
N GLY A 241 9.82 -7.10 -22.88
CA GLY A 241 10.94 -7.29 -23.82
C GLY A 241 12.11 -8.07 -23.15
N PRO A 242 12.93 -8.76 -23.92
CA PRO A 242 14.00 -9.66 -23.40
C PRO A 242 15.13 -8.97 -22.62
N GLU A 243 15.11 -7.64 -22.49
CA GLU A 243 16.16 -6.87 -21.82
C GLU A 243 15.74 -6.23 -20.48
N THR A 244 14.51 -6.48 -20.00
CA THR A 244 14.01 -5.82 -18.81
C THR A 244 13.95 -6.78 -17.63
N GLU A 245 14.93 -6.72 -16.74
CA GLU A 245 14.89 -7.42 -15.45
C GLU A 245 13.82 -6.81 -14.54
N TYR A 246 12.99 -7.62 -13.89
CA TYR A 246 11.97 -7.18 -12.93
C TYR A 246 11.77 -8.18 -11.80
N LEU A 247 11.51 -7.66 -10.61
CA LEU A 247 11.11 -8.44 -9.44
C LEU A 247 9.63 -8.86 -9.55
N THR A 248 9.31 -10.08 -9.15
CA THR A 248 7.91 -10.52 -9.06
C THR A 248 7.30 -10.20 -7.70
N LEU A 249 6.23 -9.40 -7.66
CA LEU A 249 5.33 -9.27 -6.52
C LEU A 249 4.08 -10.09 -6.78
N SER A 250 3.71 -11.04 -5.92
CA SER A 250 2.56 -11.90 -6.20
C SER A 250 1.79 -12.30 -4.94
N THR A 251 0.45 -12.38 -5.08
CA THR A 251 -0.30 -13.13 -4.09
C THR A 251 0.09 -14.61 -4.15
N ILE A 252 0.06 -15.30 -3.01
CA ILE A 252 0.40 -16.73 -2.95
C ILE A 252 -0.49 -17.56 -3.88
N HIS A 253 -1.76 -17.17 -4.07
CA HIS A 253 -2.67 -17.84 -4.98
C HIS A 253 -2.20 -17.75 -6.45
N SER A 254 -1.73 -16.57 -6.86
CA SER A 254 -1.24 -16.35 -8.24
C SER A 254 0.15 -16.96 -8.47
N ALA A 255 0.91 -17.24 -7.41
CA ALA A 255 2.22 -17.87 -7.47
C ALA A 255 2.18 -19.40 -7.63
N LYS A 256 0.99 -20.01 -7.63
CA LYS A 256 0.86 -21.48 -7.74
C LYS A 256 1.40 -21.98 -9.08
N GLY A 257 2.36 -22.91 -9.02
CA GLY A 257 3.02 -23.49 -10.20
C GLY A 257 4.28 -22.75 -10.68
N LEU A 258 4.57 -21.57 -10.12
CA LEU A 258 5.80 -20.83 -10.39
C LEU A 258 6.86 -21.14 -9.32
N GLU A 259 8.14 -20.89 -9.62
CA GLU A 259 9.27 -21.12 -8.70
C GLU A 259 10.38 -20.11 -9.00
N TRP A 260 11.05 -19.62 -7.95
CA TRP A 260 12.13 -18.63 -8.04
C TRP A 260 13.35 -19.08 -7.24
N ASN A 261 14.51 -18.58 -7.57
CA ASN A 261 15.73 -18.82 -6.80
C ASN A 261 15.56 -18.35 -5.36
N THR A 262 15.10 -17.09 -5.19
CA THR A 262 14.92 -16.45 -3.90
C THR A 262 13.46 -16.02 -3.71
N VAL A 263 12.86 -16.41 -2.60
CA VAL A 263 11.47 -16.05 -2.25
C VAL A 263 11.43 -15.36 -0.90
N PHE A 264 10.80 -14.22 -0.89
CA PHE A 264 10.43 -13.50 0.33
C PHE A 264 8.94 -13.73 0.60
N VAL A 265 8.60 -14.16 1.81
CA VAL A 265 7.20 -14.25 2.27
C VAL A 265 7.01 -13.15 3.31
N ILE A 266 6.23 -12.12 2.96
CA ILE A 266 6.01 -10.99 3.85
C ILE A 266 4.70 -11.11 4.64
N TYR A 267 4.61 -10.41 5.77
CA TYR A 267 3.44 -10.44 6.66
C TYR A 267 3.07 -11.85 7.14
N ALA A 268 4.07 -12.71 7.41
CA ALA A 268 3.85 -13.99 8.07
C ALA A 268 3.52 -13.79 9.57
N LEU A 269 2.47 -13.03 9.83
CA LEU A 269 2.01 -12.51 11.13
C LEU A 269 0.66 -13.13 11.47
N GLU A 270 0.50 -13.56 12.70
CA GLU A 270 -0.78 -14.06 13.21
C GLU A 270 -1.86 -12.99 13.11
N GLY A 271 -3.01 -13.33 12.49
CA GLY A 271 -4.07 -12.39 12.16
C GLY A 271 -3.95 -11.75 10.76
N ARG A 272 -2.82 -11.92 10.07
CA ARG A 272 -2.62 -11.52 8.67
C ARG A 272 -2.38 -12.71 7.76
N PHE A 273 -1.60 -13.67 8.22
CA PHE A 273 -1.36 -14.94 7.56
C PHE A 273 -1.05 -16.03 8.62
N PRO A 274 -2.07 -16.77 9.09
CA PRO A 274 -3.48 -16.78 8.66
C PRO A 274 -4.22 -15.49 8.99
N THR A 275 -5.31 -15.24 8.25
CA THR A 275 -6.18 -14.08 8.52
C THR A 275 -7.03 -14.34 9.78
N LEU A 276 -7.43 -13.28 10.52
CA LEU A 276 -8.32 -13.42 11.68
C LEU A 276 -9.63 -14.12 11.31
N ARG A 277 -10.15 -13.86 10.12
CA ARG A 277 -11.38 -14.46 9.64
C ARG A 277 -11.27 -15.98 9.44
N SER A 278 -10.16 -16.45 8.92
CA SER A 278 -9.94 -17.89 8.68
C SER A 278 -9.77 -18.71 9.97
N ALA A 279 -9.64 -18.05 11.12
CA ALA A 279 -9.68 -18.72 12.41
C ALA A 279 -11.10 -19.22 12.83
N ALA A 280 -12.13 -18.88 12.06
CA ALA A 280 -13.52 -19.23 12.37
C ALA A 280 -13.84 -20.71 12.10
N THR A 281 -13.18 -21.36 11.14
CA THR A 281 -13.41 -22.77 10.80
C THR A 281 -12.11 -23.53 10.56
N ASP A 282 -12.12 -24.83 10.85
CA ASP A 282 -10.95 -25.69 10.61
C ASP A 282 -10.64 -25.81 9.10
N GLU A 283 -11.66 -25.78 8.24
CA GLU A 283 -11.50 -25.83 6.78
C GLU A 283 -10.75 -24.61 6.25
N GLU A 284 -11.14 -23.40 6.67
CA GLU A 284 -10.45 -22.16 6.28
C GLU A 284 -9.02 -22.12 6.82
N MET A 285 -8.80 -22.63 8.03
CA MET A 285 -7.46 -22.72 8.62
C MET A 285 -6.56 -23.71 7.87
N GLU A 286 -7.09 -24.85 7.43
CA GLU A 286 -6.36 -25.80 6.59
C GLU A 286 -6.01 -25.21 5.22
N GLU A 287 -6.88 -24.39 4.64
CA GLU A 287 -6.55 -23.70 3.39
C GLU A 287 -5.42 -22.68 3.58
N GLU A 288 -5.43 -21.90 4.68
CA GLU A 288 -4.34 -20.98 5.02
C GLU A 288 -3.01 -21.75 5.23
N ARG A 289 -3.06 -22.93 5.83
CA ARG A 289 -1.88 -23.80 5.99
C ARG A 289 -1.36 -24.29 4.65
N ARG A 290 -2.24 -24.66 3.72
CA ARG A 290 -1.87 -25.02 2.34
C ARG A 290 -1.23 -23.84 1.60
N LEU A 291 -1.74 -22.63 1.79
CA LEU A 291 -1.12 -21.44 1.22
C LEU A 291 0.27 -21.17 1.76
N MET A 292 0.50 -21.32 3.07
CA MET A 292 1.84 -21.21 3.66
C MET A 292 2.78 -22.28 3.07
N TYR A 293 2.33 -23.52 2.95
CA TYR A 293 3.09 -24.58 2.29
C TYR A 293 3.42 -24.21 0.84
N VAL A 294 2.44 -23.70 0.07
CA VAL A 294 2.69 -23.24 -1.30
C VAL A 294 3.74 -22.13 -1.30
N ALA A 295 3.62 -21.11 -0.45
CA ALA A 295 4.58 -20.01 -0.41
C ALA A 295 6.01 -20.49 -0.15
N CYS A 296 6.20 -21.34 0.88
CA CYS A 296 7.51 -21.88 1.22
C CYS A 296 8.10 -22.76 0.12
N THR A 297 7.28 -23.51 -0.62
CA THR A 297 7.75 -24.40 -1.69
C THR A 297 8.00 -23.70 -3.01
N ARG A 298 7.85 -22.37 -3.10
CA ARG A 298 8.21 -21.60 -4.32
C ARG A 298 9.69 -21.26 -4.38
N ALA A 299 10.40 -21.35 -3.24
CA ALA A 299 11.83 -21.09 -3.18
C ALA A 299 12.64 -22.28 -3.67
N LYS A 300 13.59 -22.04 -4.58
CA LYS A 300 14.56 -23.03 -5.03
C LYS A 300 15.78 -23.07 -4.10
N GLU A 301 16.35 -21.92 -3.72
CA GLU A 301 17.58 -21.83 -2.93
C GLU A 301 17.40 -21.06 -1.62
N HIS A 302 16.75 -19.88 -1.67
CA HIS A 302 16.66 -18.98 -0.52
C HIS A 302 15.19 -18.69 -0.17
N LEU A 303 14.84 -18.93 1.08
CA LEU A 303 13.53 -18.59 1.64
C LEU A 303 13.70 -17.65 2.82
N ILE A 304 13.15 -16.44 2.70
CA ILE A 304 13.14 -15.43 3.73
C ILE A 304 11.68 -15.16 4.12
N ILE A 305 11.32 -15.49 5.36
CA ILE A 305 9.98 -15.25 5.89
C ILE A 305 10.08 -14.04 6.83
N THR A 306 9.26 -13.01 6.58
CA THR A 306 9.31 -11.79 7.39
C THR A 306 7.95 -11.48 8.00
N TYR A 307 7.96 -10.88 9.18
CA TYR A 307 6.75 -10.36 9.80
C TYR A 307 7.05 -9.07 10.56
N PRO A 308 6.15 -8.04 10.43
CA PRO A 308 6.23 -6.85 11.27
C PRO A 308 5.58 -7.11 12.63
N MET A 309 6.15 -6.56 13.68
CA MET A 309 5.52 -6.49 15.01
C MET A 309 4.73 -5.18 15.14
N ASN A 310 3.83 -5.09 16.12
CA ASN A 310 3.10 -3.87 16.46
C ASN A 310 2.20 -3.30 15.33
N ILE A 311 1.55 -4.20 14.58
CA ILE A 311 0.57 -3.80 13.58
C ILE A 311 -0.81 -3.63 14.23
N TYR A 312 -1.34 -2.40 14.21
CA TYR A 312 -2.69 -2.14 14.65
C TYR A 312 -3.69 -2.64 13.62
N ASP A 313 -4.60 -3.49 14.05
CA ASP A 313 -5.71 -3.99 13.23
C ASP A 313 -6.98 -3.20 13.53
N HIS A 314 -7.42 -2.37 12.60
CA HIS A 314 -8.60 -1.51 12.75
C HIS A 314 -9.92 -2.30 12.83
N GLU A 315 -9.98 -3.52 12.31
CA GLU A 315 -11.19 -4.34 12.32
C GLU A 315 -11.41 -4.99 13.69
N SER A 316 -10.35 -5.51 14.30
CA SER A 316 -10.41 -6.17 15.63
C SER A 316 -10.06 -5.23 16.80
N GLY A 317 -9.43 -4.09 16.53
CA GLY A 317 -8.88 -3.19 17.56
C GLY A 317 -7.66 -3.74 18.29
N LEU A 318 -7.03 -4.80 17.78
CA LEU A 318 -5.89 -5.48 18.39
C LEU A 318 -4.56 -5.01 17.80
N ILE A 319 -3.51 -5.08 18.61
CA ILE A 319 -2.13 -4.95 18.12
C ILE A 319 -1.59 -6.36 17.86
N LEU A 320 -1.27 -6.65 16.62
CA LEU A 320 -0.72 -7.94 16.19
C LEU A 320 0.80 -7.92 16.36
N THR A 321 1.35 -8.94 17.04
CA THR A 321 2.78 -8.94 17.43
C THR A 321 3.47 -10.29 17.22
N LYS A 322 2.72 -11.37 16.96
CA LYS A 322 3.24 -12.74 16.93
C LYS A 322 3.46 -13.21 15.49
N PRO A 323 4.52 -14.00 15.25
CA PRO A 323 4.65 -14.68 13.97
C PRO A 323 3.44 -15.59 13.71
N SER A 324 3.22 -15.93 12.45
CA SER A 324 2.20 -16.88 12.05
C SER A 324 2.31 -18.19 12.82
N ARG A 325 1.18 -18.73 13.31
CA ARG A 325 1.11 -20.03 13.98
C ARG A 325 1.66 -21.20 13.14
N PHE A 326 1.77 -21.03 11.84
CA PHE A 326 2.31 -22.06 10.93
C PHE A 326 3.84 -22.15 11.00
N ILE A 327 4.49 -21.13 11.54
CA ILE A 327 5.94 -21.05 11.70
C ILE A 327 6.37 -20.91 13.16
N GLU A 328 5.44 -20.53 14.04
CA GLU A 328 5.69 -20.46 15.47
C GLU A 328 6.08 -21.84 16.01
N GLY A 329 7.18 -21.93 16.75
CA GLY A 329 7.66 -23.18 17.35
C GLY A 329 8.47 -24.10 16.42
N ILE A 330 8.75 -23.68 15.16
CA ILE A 330 9.76 -24.38 14.35
C ILE A 330 11.13 -24.15 14.98
N GLY A 331 11.87 -25.24 15.22
CA GLY A 331 13.18 -25.18 15.88
C GLY A 331 14.22 -24.45 15.04
N GLU A 332 15.19 -23.81 15.71
CA GLU A 332 16.28 -23.04 15.07
C GLU A 332 17.19 -23.90 14.16
N ASN A 333 17.14 -25.20 14.32
CA ASN A 333 17.81 -26.13 13.42
C ASN A 333 17.15 -26.25 12.03
N LEU A 334 15.94 -25.70 11.85
CA LEU A 334 15.17 -25.71 10.60
C LEU A 334 14.84 -24.32 10.10
N LEU A 335 14.86 -23.30 10.96
CA LEU A 335 14.48 -21.93 10.65
C LEU A 335 15.35 -20.98 11.46
N GLU A 336 16.18 -20.19 10.79
CA GLU A 336 17.15 -19.27 11.41
C GLU A 336 16.47 -17.95 11.81
N PRO A 337 16.42 -17.58 13.10
CA PRO A 337 15.77 -16.34 13.53
C PRO A 337 16.69 -15.12 13.33
N TRP A 338 16.12 -14.03 12.83
CA TRP A 338 16.77 -12.74 12.65
C TRP A 338 15.89 -11.62 13.18
N VAL A 339 16.51 -10.56 13.66
CA VAL A 339 15.83 -9.32 14.11
C VAL A 339 16.38 -8.15 13.31
N VAL A 340 15.49 -7.35 12.72
CA VAL A 340 15.90 -6.09 12.09
C VAL A 340 16.05 -5.04 13.19
N GLU A 341 17.26 -4.48 13.34
CA GLU A 341 17.57 -3.39 14.29
C GLU A 341 17.19 -2.01 13.72
#